data_d7ec808f8b119812a84f89386ca9f25c
#
_entry.id   d7ec808f8b119812a84f89386ca9f25c
#
_cell.length_a   1.000
_cell.length_b   1.000
_cell.length_c   1.000
_cell.angle_alpha   90.00
_cell.angle_beta   90.00
_cell.angle_gamma   90.00
#
_symmetry.space_group_name_H-M   'P 1'
#
loop_
_entity.id
_entity.type
_entity.pdbx_description
1 polymer ?
#
loop_
_entity_poly.entity_id
_entity_poly.type
_entity_poly.pdbx_seq_one_letter_code
_entity_poly.pdbx_strand_id
1 'polypeptide(L)'
;LSGNIDLQLITGYPAAAETYPIKSATAGAGGGFNINVYPTVSGLSITSANATGTLRLDSAAKITFDGRVNATGSTKDLIIANTVTTGYAINFVNDANNNTIKYCTIRSVNTSTTSGTITFTTGIAGGTGNDNNTIDNNDILDGATTPVNAIYSAGTSAAVDNSGNTVSNNNIANFFSAASVTNGMLLTSTGNSTWSVTSNRFYQGATRVYTTGNTHNVISIQSGGGYTITGNTIGYANSGGTGSYN
;
A
#
# COMPACT_ATOMS: atom_id res chain seq x y z
N LEU A 1 0.30 -24.41 15.79
CA LEU A 1 1.52 -23.58 15.85
C LEU A 1 1.66 -23.05 17.27
N SER A 2 2.85 -23.07 17.82
CA SER A 2 3.14 -22.68 19.22
C SER A 2 3.96 -21.38 19.33
N GLY A 3 4.12 -20.59 18.27
CA GLY A 3 4.88 -19.35 18.27
C GLY A 3 4.81 -18.58 16.96
N ASN A 4 5.45 -17.42 16.91
CA ASN A 4 5.59 -16.62 15.69
C ASN A 4 6.33 -17.41 14.60
N ILE A 5 6.04 -17.08 13.34
CA ILE A 5 6.65 -17.69 12.17
C ILE A 5 7.45 -16.63 11.44
N ASP A 6 8.69 -16.94 11.12
CA ASP A 6 9.53 -16.14 10.24
C ASP A 6 9.66 -16.84 8.88
N LEU A 7 9.15 -16.20 7.83
CA LEU A 7 9.30 -16.61 6.45
C LEU A 7 10.42 -15.79 5.82
N GLN A 8 11.55 -16.43 5.59
CA GLN A 8 12.75 -15.80 5.04
C GLN A 8 12.79 -15.92 3.53
N LEU A 9 12.86 -14.80 2.84
CA LEU A 9 13.15 -14.76 1.41
C LEU A 9 14.66 -14.82 1.24
N ILE A 10 15.15 -15.95 0.75
CA ILE A 10 16.59 -16.24 0.63
C ILE A 10 17.13 -15.87 -0.76
N THR A 11 18.45 -15.91 -0.92
CA THR A 11 19.10 -15.77 -2.22
C THR A 11 18.50 -16.75 -3.23
N GLY A 12 18.16 -16.25 -4.42
CA GLY A 12 17.54 -17.06 -5.48
C GLY A 12 16.04 -17.32 -5.26
N TYR A 13 15.37 -16.59 -4.38
CA TYR A 13 13.92 -16.65 -4.25
C TYR A 13 13.23 -16.57 -5.63
N PRO A 14 12.47 -17.62 -6.02
CA PRO A 14 11.97 -17.74 -7.39
C PRO A 14 10.64 -16.99 -7.57
N ALA A 15 10.61 -15.68 -7.42
CA ALA A 15 9.40 -14.89 -7.53
C ALA A 15 8.60 -15.15 -8.84
N ALA A 16 9.29 -15.45 -9.94
CA ALA A 16 8.62 -15.79 -11.21
C ALA A 16 7.90 -17.15 -11.19
N ALA A 17 8.19 -18.01 -10.25
CA ALA A 17 7.53 -19.32 -10.10
C ALA A 17 6.33 -19.27 -9.14
N GLU A 18 6.09 -18.14 -8.49
CA GLU A 18 4.95 -17.97 -7.61
C GLU A 18 3.62 -17.91 -8.38
N THR A 19 2.57 -18.39 -7.73
CA THR A 19 1.19 -18.19 -8.24
C THR A 19 0.65 -16.86 -7.74
N TYR A 20 0.38 -15.95 -8.65
CA TYR A 20 -0.11 -14.61 -8.33
C TYR A 20 -1.64 -14.49 -8.45
N PRO A 21 -2.28 -13.66 -7.59
CA PRO A 21 -1.65 -12.95 -6.47
C PRO A 21 -1.17 -13.93 -5.40
N ILE A 22 -0.04 -13.64 -4.75
CA ILE A 22 0.33 -14.36 -3.53
C ILE A 22 -0.73 -14.03 -2.49
N LYS A 23 -1.49 -15.03 -2.10
CA LYS A 23 -2.58 -14.86 -1.14
C LYS A 23 -2.12 -15.28 0.24
N SER A 24 -2.33 -14.41 1.19
CA SER A 24 -2.38 -14.79 2.58
C SER A 24 -3.82 -14.81 3.00
N ALA A 25 -4.41 -15.97 3.13
CA ALA A 25 -5.78 -16.15 3.59
C ALA A 25 -5.76 -16.80 4.97
N THR A 26 -6.49 -16.23 5.92
CA THR A 26 -6.77 -16.79 7.25
C THR A 26 -5.54 -17.17 8.10
N ALA A 27 -4.32 -16.97 7.59
CA ALA A 27 -3.11 -17.23 8.35
C ALA A 27 -3.02 -16.20 9.48
N GLY A 28 -2.95 -16.66 10.70
CA GLY A 28 -2.91 -15.80 11.89
C GLY A 28 -4.29 -15.43 12.46
N ALA A 29 -5.38 -15.60 11.74
CA ALA A 29 -6.72 -15.18 12.17
C ALA A 29 -7.24 -15.88 13.46
N GLY A 30 -6.70 -17.01 13.85
CA GLY A 30 -7.19 -17.76 15.03
C GLY A 30 -6.17 -18.03 16.13
N GLY A 31 -4.88 -17.73 15.93
CA GLY A 31 -3.85 -18.30 16.77
C GLY A 31 -3.07 -17.34 17.68
N GLY A 32 -3.27 -16.07 17.63
CA GLY A 32 -2.47 -15.15 18.44
C GLY A 32 -1.00 -14.97 17.98
N PHE A 33 -0.56 -15.67 16.92
CA PHE A 33 0.81 -15.64 16.41
C PHE A 33 0.98 -14.65 15.27
N ASN A 34 2.19 -14.10 15.14
CA ASN A 34 2.56 -13.25 14.02
C ASN A 34 3.28 -14.06 12.94
N ILE A 35 3.10 -13.66 11.68
CA ILE A 35 3.90 -14.14 10.56
C ILE A 35 4.73 -12.95 10.07
N ASN A 36 6.06 -13.11 10.10
CA ASN A 36 6.98 -12.11 9.57
C ASN A 36 7.56 -12.62 8.26
N VAL A 37 7.53 -11.79 7.22
CA VAL A 37 8.12 -12.08 5.92
C VAL A 37 9.21 -11.05 5.67
N TYR A 38 10.45 -11.47 5.48
CA TYR A 38 11.57 -10.56 5.26
C TYR A 38 12.68 -11.17 4.40
N PRO A 39 13.47 -10.34 3.68
CA PRO A 39 14.61 -10.81 2.90
C PRO A 39 15.81 -11.11 3.81
N THR A 40 16.61 -12.13 3.45
CA THR A 40 17.92 -12.38 4.08
C THR A 40 19.09 -11.76 3.31
N VAL A 41 18.83 -11.27 2.10
CA VAL A 41 19.79 -10.57 1.23
C VAL A 41 19.13 -9.34 0.61
N SER A 42 19.92 -8.36 0.21
CA SER A 42 19.42 -7.15 -0.42
C SER A 42 18.95 -7.38 -1.87
N GLY A 43 18.05 -6.49 -2.35
CA GLY A 43 17.63 -6.43 -3.74
C GLY A 43 16.65 -7.53 -4.18
N LEU A 44 15.98 -8.19 -3.25
CA LEU A 44 14.94 -9.16 -3.59
C LEU A 44 13.65 -8.46 -4.08
N SER A 45 12.95 -9.13 -4.98
CA SER A 45 11.74 -8.61 -5.58
C SER A 45 10.63 -9.66 -5.65
N ILE A 46 9.44 -9.27 -5.24
CA ILE A 46 8.17 -9.97 -5.50
C ILE A 46 7.46 -9.15 -6.56
N THR A 47 7.61 -9.53 -7.82
CA THR A 47 7.06 -8.78 -8.97
C THR A 47 6.17 -9.67 -9.81
N SER A 48 4.99 -9.16 -10.18
CA SER A 48 4.06 -9.86 -11.05
C SER A 48 3.51 -8.99 -12.18
N ALA A 49 3.01 -9.67 -13.22
CA ALA A 49 2.18 -9.09 -14.27
C ALA A 49 0.71 -9.56 -14.13
N ASN A 50 0.26 -9.85 -12.90
CA ASN A 50 -1.07 -10.35 -12.66
C ASN A 50 -2.08 -9.20 -12.54
N ALA A 51 -3.15 -9.24 -13.34
CA ALA A 51 -4.17 -8.19 -13.38
C ALA A 51 -4.95 -8.02 -12.05
N THR A 52 -4.97 -9.04 -11.21
CA THR A 52 -5.63 -8.99 -9.89
C THR A 52 -4.67 -8.71 -8.74
N GLY A 53 -3.38 -8.42 -9.05
CA GLY A 53 -2.42 -7.94 -8.08
C GLY A 53 -1.23 -8.85 -7.81
N THR A 54 -0.32 -8.39 -6.95
CA THR A 54 0.90 -9.12 -6.55
C THR A 54 0.73 -9.77 -5.18
N LEU A 55 0.44 -8.99 -4.15
CA LEU A 55 0.09 -9.51 -2.82
C LEU A 55 -1.38 -9.24 -2.52
N ARG A 56 -2.06 -10.25 -1.98
CA ARG A 56 -3.44 -10.15 -1.54
C ARG A 56 -3.58 -10.67 -0.10
N LEU A 57 -3.77 -9.76 0.83
CA LEU A 57 -4.08 -10.05 2.22
C LEU A 57 -5.60 -10.25 2.32
N ASP A 58 -6.04 -11.50 2.22
CA ASP A 58 -7.44 -11.92 2.11
C ASP A 58 -7.88 -12.57 3.44
N SER A 59 -8.63 -11.87 4.26
CA SER A 59 -8.93 -12.22 5.65
C SER A 59 -7.66 -12.48 6.48
N ALA A 60 -6.54 -11.87 6.09
CA ALA A 60 -5.25 -12.06 6.72
C ALA A 60 -5.15 -11.22 7.98
N ALA A 61 -4.52 -11.77 9.02
CA ALA A 61 -4.27 -11.02 10.25
C ALA A 61 -2.86 -11.27 10.79
N LYS A 62 -2.26 -10.22 11.37
CA LYS A 62 -0.97 -10.27 12.04
C LYS A 62 0.20 -10.71 11.14
N ILE A 63 0.15 -10.30 9.87
CA ILE A 63 1.23 -10.54 8.92
C ILE A 63 2.05 -9.28 8.78
N THR A 64 3.35 -9.39 8.91
CA THR A 64 4.30 -8.33 8.66
C THR A 64 5.16 -8.65 7.44
N PHE A 65 5.13 -7.78 6.43
CA PHE A 65 6.16 -7.71 5.39
C PHE A 65 7.16 -6.63 5.80
N ASP A 66 8.37 -7.04 6.14
CA ASP A 66 9.47 -6.17 6.51
C ASP A 66 10.54 -6.20 5.41
N GLY A 67 10.73 -5.10 4.69
CA GLY A 67 11.62 -5.04 3.55
C GLY A 67 13.11 -4.99 3.88
N ARG A 68 13.48 -5.01 5.16
CA ARG A 68 14.86 -4.94 5.61
C ARG A 68 15.52 -6.31 5.64
N VAL A 69 16.77 -6.40 5.26
CA VAL A 69 17.55 -7.64 5.44
C VAL A 69 17.53 -8.06 6.90
N ASN A 70 17.10 -9.31 7.15
CA ASN A 70 16.95 -9.88 8.49
C ASN A 70 16.09 -9.03 9.45
N ALA A 71 15.14 -8.27 8.89
CA ALA A 71 14.26 -7.34 9.61
C ALA A 71 14.99 -6.30 10.47
N THR A 72 16.22 -5.90 10.11
CA THR A 72 17.08 -4.99 10.86
C THR A 72 17.55 -3.80 10.01
N GLY A 73 17.96 -2.70 10.67
CA GLY A 73 18.44 -1.48 9.98
C GLY A 73 17.29 -0.62 9.43
N SER A 74 17.56 0.14 8.35
CA SER A 74 16.60 1.09 7.75
C SER A 74 16.54 1.04 6.23
N THR A 75 17.30 0.17 5.59
CA THR A 75 17.34 0.02 4.13
C THR A 75 16.10 -0.72 3.64
N LYS A 76 15.57 -0.31 2.50
CA LYS A 76 14.39 -0.93 1.87
C LYS A 76 14.87 -1.92 0.81
N ASP A 77 15.13 -3.15 1.22
CA ASP A 77 15.78 -4.18 0.41
C ASP A 77 14.80 -5.10 -0.34
N LEU A 78 13.51 -5.03 0.00
CA LEU A 78 12.45 -5.80 -0.67
C LEU A 78 11.61 -4.89 -1.58
N ILE A 79 11.51 -5.28 -2.86
CA ILE A 79 10.61 -4.66 -3.82
C ILE A 79 9.34 -5.49 -3.93
N ILE A 80 8.17 -4.86 -3.85
CA ILE A 80 6.87 -5.45 -4.13
C ILE A 80 6.26 -4.67 -5.30
N ALA A 81 6.11 -5.31 -6.46
CA ALA A 81 5.72 -4.58 -7.65
C ALA A 81 4.65 -5.29 -8.50
N ASN A 82 3.81 -4.49 -9.16
CA ASN A 82 2.92 -4.96 -10.22
C ASN A 82 3.17 -4.17 -11.51
N THR A 83 3.25 -4.88 -12.64
CA THR A 83 3.66 -4.31 -13.93
C THR A 83 2.53 -4.18 -14.94
N VAL A 84 1.26 -4.45 -14.54
CA VAL A 84 0.09 -4.25 -15.42
C VAL A 84 -0.81 -3.14 -14.89
N THR A 85 -1.47 -2.44 -15.82
CA THR A 85 -2.24 -1.23 -15.54
C THR A 85 -3.52 -1.44 -14.74
N THR A 86 -3.98 -2.67 -14.59
CA THR A 86 -5.15 -3.05 -13.78
C THR A 86 -4.77 -3.66 -12.42
N GLY A 87 -3.50 -4.08 -12.26
CA GLY A 87 -3.03 -4.76 -11.06
C GLY A 87 -2.60 -3.79 -9.96
N TYR A 88 -2.83 -4.16 -8.73
CA TYR A 88 -2.26 -3.50 -7.55
C TYR A 88 -0.99 -4.22 -7.07
N ALA A 89 -0.12 -3.53 -6.37
CA ALA A 89 1.00 -4.19 -5.71
C ALA A 89 0.52 -4.93 -4.45
N ILE A 90 -0.34 -4.30 -3.64
CA ILE A 90 -0.86 -4.87 -2.40
C ILE A 90 -2.36 -4.58 -2.29
N ASN A 91 -3.13 -5.61 -1.90
CA ASN A 91 -4.55 -5.46 -1.57
C ASN A 91 -4.87 -6.03 -0.19
N PHE A 92 -5.61 -5.25 0.60
CA PHE A 92 -6.26 -5.65 1.84
C PHE A 92 -7.74 -5.86 1.54
N VAL A 93 -8.25 -7.04 1.85
CA VAL A 93 -9.62 -7.44 1.50
C VAL A 93 -10.20 -8.46 2.48
N ASN A 94 -11.51 -8.49 2.60
CA ASN A 94 -12.24 -9.49 3.39
C ASN A 94 -11.78 -9.52 4.86
N ASP A 95 -11.81 -8.34 5.50
CA ASP A 95 -11.42 -8.16 6.91
C ASP A 95 -9.93 -8.51 7.17
N ALA A 96 -9.06 -8.02 6.32
CA ALA A 96 -7.61 -8.08 6.56
C ALA A 96 -7.23 -7.11 7.70
N ASN A 97 -6.82 -7.64 8.85
CA ASN A 97 -6.67 -6.85 10.07
C ASN A 97 -5.30 -6.98 10.72
N ASN A 98 -4.82 -5.89 11.33
CA ASN A 98 -3.59 -5.89 12.11
C ASN A 98 -2.34 -6.35 11.33
N ASN A 99 -2.30 -6.10 10.02
CA ASN A 99 -1.14 -6.40 9.18
C ASN A 99 -0.21 -5.19 9.09
N THR A 100 1.06 -5.43 8.84
CA THR A 100 2.07 -4.39 8.70
C THR A 100 2.87 -4.57 7.41
N ILE A 101 2.98 -3.50 6.63
CA ILE A 101 3.90 -3.42 5.49
C ILE A 101 4.89 -2.30 5.81
N LYS A 102 6.16 -2.64 5.93
CA LYS A 102 7.17 -1.65 6.30
C LYS A 102 8.51 -1.86 5.61
N TYR A 103 9.22 -0.74 5.42
CA TYR A 103 10.54 -0.71 4.80
C TYR A 103 10.62 -1.42 3.44
N CYS A 104 9.54 -1.40 2.68
CA CYS A 104 9.47 -1.94 1.32
C CYS A 104 9.54 -0.82 0.28
N THR A 105 10.03 -1.15 -0.92
CA THR A 105 9.77 -0.36 -2.12
C THR A 105 8.57 -0.96 -2.84
N ILE A 106 7.46 -0.22 -2.91
CA ILE A 106 6.17 -0.70 -3.44
C ILE A 106 5.87 0.06 -4.73
N ARG A 107 5.69 -0.66 -5.84
CA ARG A 107 5.53 -0.07 -7.17
C ARG A 107 4.33 -0.61 -7.91
N SER A 108 3.65 0.24 -8.68
CA SER A 108 2.70 -0.20 -9.68
C SER A 108 2.61 0.77 -10.86
N VAL A 109 1.91 0.34 -11.89
CA VAL A 109 1.52 1.13 -13.06
C VAL A 109 -0.01 1.24 -13.17
N ASN A 110 -0.72 1.10 -12.07
CA ASN A 110 -2.18 1.01 -12.04
C ASN A 110 -2.85 2.30 -12.50
N THR A 111 -3.57 2.25 -13.61
CA THR A 111 -4.29 3.39 -14.19
C THR A 111 -5.76 3.44 -13.81
N SER A 112 -6.24 2.54 -12.97
CA SER A 112 -7.63 2.54 -12.50
C SER A 112 -7.90 3.70 -11.55
N THR A 113 -9.04 4.35 -11.72
CA THR A 113 -9.52 5.38 -10.80
C THR A 113 -10.17 4.79 -9.54
N THR A 114 -10.44 3.48 -9.52
CA THR A 114 -11.09 2.74 -8.43
C THR A 114 -10.19 1.71 -7.76
N SER A 115 -8.89 1.83 -7.95
CA SER A 115 -7.86 1.10 -7.22
C SER A 115 -6.55 1.91 -7.19
N GLY A 116 -5.47 1.36 -6.64
CA GLY A 116 -4.19 2.05 -6.50
C GLY A 116 -3.00 1.10 -6.44
N THR A 117 -1.83 1.64 -6.15
CA THR A 117 -0.64 0.83 -5.87
C THR A 117 -0.87 -0.03 -4.62
N ILE A 118 -1.42 0.56 -3.55
CA ILE A 118 -1.93 -0.13 -2.37
C ILE A 118 -3.44 0.12 -2.34
N THR A 119 -4.21 -0.96 -2.20
CA THR A 119 -5.68 -0.90 -2.24
C THR A 119 -6.27 -1.57 -1.00
N PHE A 120 -7.23 -0.90 -0.38
CA PHE A 120 -8.10 -1.46 0.64
C PHE A 120 -9.49 -1.58 0.03
N THR A 121 -10.02 -2.79 -0.04
CA THR A 121 -11.31 -3.07 -0.64
C THR A 121 -12.35 -3.47 0.41
N THR A 122 -13.34 -4.24 0.01
CA THR A 122 -14.48 -4.60 0.87
C THR A 122 -14.09 -5.55 1.98
N GLY A 123 -14.77 -5.45 3.12
CA GLY A 123 -14.85 -6.49 4.14
C GLY A 123 -15.89 -7.55 3.79
N ILE A 124 -15.96 -8.61 4.60
CA ILE A 124 -16.99 -9.65 4.48
C ILE A 124 -18.32 -9.19 5.08
N ALA A 125 -19.39 -9.78 4.65
CA ALA A 125 -20.73 -9.52 5.24
C ALA A 125 -20.75 -9.91 6.73
N GLY A 126 -21.11 -8.96 7.60
CA GLY A 126 -21.12 -9.15 9.05
C GLY A 126 -19.73 -9.04 9.71
N GLY A 127 -18.70 -8.68 8.92
CA GLY A 127 -17.36 -8.37 9.44
C GLY A 127 -17.21 -6.94 9.90
N THR A 128 -15.98 -6.49 10.11
CA THR A 128 -15.63 -5.13 10.58
C THR A 128 -15.00 -4.26 9.49
N GLY A 129 -14.44 -4.86 8.45
CA GLY A 129 -13.66 -4.21 7.41
C GLY A 129 -12.16 -4.53 7.52
N ASN A 130 -11.34 -3.84 6.74
CA ASN A 130 -9.89 -4.04 6.75
C ASN A 130 -9.27 -3.05 7.74
N ASP A 131 -9.11 -3.48 9.01
CA ASP A 131 -8.87 -2.59 10.14
C ASP A 131 -7.46 -2.69 10.71
N ASN A 132 -7.01 -1.60 11.32
CA ASN A 132 -5.78 -1.56 12.11
C ASN A 132 -4.52 -2.04 11.36
N ASN A 133 -4.49 -1.87 10.03
CA ASN A 133 -3.31 -2.19 9.25
C ASN A 133 -2.33 -1.01 9.26
N THR A 134 -1.05 -1.30 9.16
CA THR A 134 0.02 -0.30 9.19
C THR A 134 0.84 -0.34 7.91
N ILE A 135 0.97 0.80 7.26
CA ILE A 135 1.86 1.07 6.12
C ILE A 135 2.90 2.07 6.60
N ASP A 136 4.11 1.61 6.90
CA ASP A 136 5.10 2.45 7.59
C ASP A 136 6.50 2.39 6.95
N ASN A 137 7.15 3.54 6.83
CA ASN A 137 8.52 3.64 6.31
C ASN A 137 8.75 3.04 4.90
N ASN A 138 7.74 3.03 4.01
CA ASN A 138 7.87 2.52 2.66
C ASN A 138 8.20 3.62 1.64
N ASP A 139 8.71 3.20 0.46
CA ASP A 139 8.71 3.99 -0.75
C ASP A 139 7.57 3.49 -1.64
N ILE A 140 6.51 4.28 -1.81
CA ILE A 140 5.34 3.97 -2.64
C ILE A 140 5.46 4.80 -3.90
N LEU A 141 5.83 4.14 -4.99
CA LEU A 141 6.32 4.79 -6.20
C LEU A 141 5.63 4.25 -7.46
N ASP A 142 5.88 4.93 -8.56
CA ASP A 142 5.55 4.46 -9.90
C ASP A 142 6.40 3.25 -10.35
N GLY A 143 5.89 2.56 -11.36
CA GLY A 143 6.64 1.57 -12.14
C GLY A 143 7.18 2.20 -13.44
N ALA A 144 6.97 1.52 -14.57
CA ALA A 144 7.30 2.04 -15.90
C ALA A 144 6.43 3.25 -16.29
N THR A 145 5.20 3.34 -15.74
CA THR A 145 4.29 4.47 -15.85
C THR A 145 3.71 4.81 -14.48
N THR A 146 3.09 5.98 -14.38
CA THR A 146 2.55 6.48 -13.13
C THR A 146 1.20 5.83 -12.78
N PRO A 147 0.97 5.43 -11.52
CA PRO A 147 -0.35 5.04 -11.05
C PRO A 147 -1.26 6.27 -10.90
N VAL A 148 -2.57 6.09 -11.09
CA VAL A 148 -3.57 7.15 -10.86
C VAL A 148 -3.70 7.44 -9.37
N ASN A 149 -3.75 6.41 -8.53
CA ASN A 149 -3.77 6.53 -7.09
C ASN A 149 -2.59 5.75 -6.49
N ALA A 150 -1.88 6.35 -5.53
CA ALA A 150 -0.85 5.61 -4.80
C ALA A 150 -1.49 4.73 -3.71
N ILE A 151 -2.40 5.28 -2.91
CA ILE A 151 -3.20 4.54 -1.92
C ILE A 151 -4.67 4.80 -2.19
N TYR A 152 -5.45 3.73 -2.26
CA TYR A 152 -6.89 3.78 -2.49
C TYR A 152 -7.63 2.96 -1.44
N SER A 153 -8.71 3.48 -0.89
CA SER A 153 -9.57 2.74 0.04
C SER A 153 -11.04 2.95 -0.25
N ALA A 154 -11.76 1.84 -0.40
CA ALA A 154 -13.23 1.80 -0.49
C ALA A 154 -13.73 0.60 0.31
N GLY A 155 -14.26 0.85 1.49
CA GLY A 155 -14.89 -0.18 2.33
C GLY A 155 -16.27 -0.59 1.83
N THR A 156 -16.91 -1.50 2.55
CA THR A 156 -18.23 -2.02 2.18
C THR A 156 -19.36 -1.05 2.56
N SER A 157 -19.31 -0.52 3.77
CA SER A 157 -20.35 0.38 4.34
C SER A 157 -19.79 1.10 5.55
N ALA A 158 -20.56 1.97 6.17
CA ALA A 158 -20.18 2.61 7.45
C ALA A 158 -20.12 1.61 8.63
N ALA A 159 -20.77 0.47 8.53
CA ALA A 159 -20.74 -0.58 9.56
C ALA A 159 -19.66 -1.64 9.29
N VAL A 160 -19.14 -1.70 8.07
CA VAL A 160 -18.06 -2.60 7.65
C VAL A 160 -17.07 -1.71 6.88
N ASP A 161 -16.42 -0.85 7.62
CA ASP A 161 -15.52 0.16 7.07
C ASP A 161 -14.05 -0.23 7.23
N ASN A 162 -13.20 0.33 6.40
CA ASN A 162 -11.76 0.22 6.58
C ASN A 162 -11.33 1.26 7.62
N SER A 163 -11.07 0.84 8.86
CA SER A 163 -10.88 1.75 9.98
C SER A 163 -9.58 1.53 10.78
N GLY A 164 -9.19 2.54 11.54
CA GLY A 164 -8.02 2.44 12.41
C GLY A 164 -6.68 2.22 11.69
N ASN A 165 -6.64 2.37 10.36
CA ASN A 165 -5.44 2.12 9.59
C ASN A 165 -4.42 3.26 9.74
N THR A 166 -3.14 2.91 9.74
CA THR A 166 -2.03 3.86 9.87
C THR A 166 -1.20 3.90 8.59
N VAL A 167 -0.97 5.11 8.07
CA VAL A 167 -0.03 5.39 6.97
C VAL A 167 0.99 6.40 7.50
N SER A 168 2.21 5.95 7.78
CA SER A 168 3.20 6.79 8.46
C SER A 168 4.60 6.70 7.84
N ASN A 169 5.33 7.81 7.89
CA ASN A 169 6.74 7.87 7.49
C ASN A 169 7.05 7.39 6.06
N ASN A 170 6.07 7.33 5.16
CA ASN A 170 6.27 6.86 3.80
C ASN A 170 6.70 8.00 2.87
N ASN A 171 7.47 7.64 1.84
CA ASN A 171 7.67 8.46 0.65
C ASN A 171 6.63 8.03 -0.39
N ILE A 172 5.73 8.90 -0.76
CA ILE A 172 4.62 8.64 -1.69
C ILE A 172 4.79 9.55 -2.90
N ALA A 173 5.13 8.99 -4.06
CA ALA A 173 5.50 9.82 -5.18
C ALA A 173 5.03 9.30 -6.53
N ASN A 174 5.04 10.22 -7.50
CA ASN A 174 4.83 9.92 -8.93
C ASN A 174 3.47 9.30 -9.25
N PHE A 175 2.43 9.60 -8.47
CA PHE A 175 1.04 9.28 -8.81
C PHE A 175 0.49 10.36 -9.75
N PHE A 176 0.08 9.97 -10.96
CA PHE A 176 -0.39 10.92 -11.96
C PHE A 176 -1.15 10.27 -13.12
N SER A 177 -2.14 10.98 -13.63
CA SER A 177 -2.77 10.71 -14.92
C SER A 177 -3.09 12.04 -15.59
N ALA A 178 -2.69 12.21 -16.83
CA ALA A 178 -2.98 13.43 -17.59
C ALA A 178 -4.47 13.64 -17.86
N ALA A 179 -5.27 12.58 -17.85
CA ALA A 179 -6.68 12.58 -18.26
C ALA A 179 -7.67 12.30 -17.11
N SER A 180 -7.19 12.10 -15.87
CA SER A 180 -8.06 11.74 -14.75
C SER A 180 -7.67 12.50 -13.48
N VAL A 181 -8.60 12.59 -12.55
CA VAL A 181 -8.29 13.00 -11.16
C VAL A 181 -7.30 12.02 -10.57
N THR A 182 -6.25 12.53 -9.94
CA THR A 182 -5.19 11.72 -9.35
C THR A 182 -5.06 11.96 -7.86
N ASN A 183 -4.68 10.91 -7.13
CA ASN A 183 -4.58 11.02 -5.68
C ASN A 183 -3.32 10.33 -5.14
N GLY A 184 -2.60 10.99 -4.27
CA GLY A 184 -1.60 10.37 -3.41
C GLY A 184 -2.27 9.38 -2.47
N MET A 185 -3.39 9.80 -1.88
CA MET A 185 -4.26 8.96 -1.07
C MET A 185 -5.71 9.32 -1.32
N LEU A 186 -6.56 8.32 -1.61
CA LEU A 186 -8.00 8.48 -1.77
C LEU A 186 -8.74 7.56 -0.80
N LEU A 187 -9.44 8.16 0.15
CA LEU A 187 -10.44 7.50 0.99
C LEU A 187 -11.81 7.88 0.44
N THR A 188 -12.48 6.92 -0.21
CA THR A 188 -13.75 7.17 -0.89
C THR A 188 -14.89 7.40 0.09
N SER A 189 -16.05 7.79 -0.44
CA SER A 189 -17.28 8.00 0.32
C SER A 189 -17.88 6.73 0.93
N THR A 190 -17.31 5.56 0.63
CA THR A 190 -17.82 4.27 1.12
C THR A 190 -16.87 3.69 2.16
N GLY A 191 -17.35 3.54 3.40
CA GLY A 191 -16.72 2.75 4.46
C GLY A 191 -15.25 3.08 4.77
N ASN A 192 -14.97 4.29 5.28
CA ASN A 192 -13.66 4.65 5.81
C ASN A 192 -13.82 5.50 7.08
N SER A 193 -13.03 5.23 8.13
CA SER A 193 -12.96 6.08 9.32
C SER A 193 -11.66 5.90 10.12
N THR A 194 -11.36 6.85 10.98
CA THR A 194 -10.31 6.77 12.00
C THR A 194 -8.89 6.47 11.50
N TRP A 195 -8.56 6.79 10.24
CA TRP A 195 -7.20 6.62 9.72
C TRP A 195 -6.24 7.64 10.34
N SER A 196 -5.01 7.19 10.57
CA SER A 196 -3.87 8.02 10.95
C SER A 196 -2.90 8.17 9.78
N VAL A 197 -2.74 9.39 9.25
CA VAL A 197 -1.86 9.70 8.12
C VAL A 197 -0.81 10.70 8.59
N THR A 198 0.36 10.20 8.95
CA THR A 198 1.33 11.00 9.70
C THR A 198 2.74 10.92 9.14
N SER A 199 3.44 12.06 9.12
CA SER A 199 4.86 12.14 8.75
C SER A 199 5.22 11.57 7.37
N ASN A 200 4.26 11.51 6.45
CA ASN A 200 4.52 11.08 5.07
C ASN A 200 5.06 12.24 4.22
N ARG A 201 5.77 11.90 3.17
CA ARG A 201 6.24 12.84 2.16
C ARG A 201 5.58 12.55 0.83
N PHE A 202 4.82 13.53 0.32
CA PHE A 202 4.17 13.47 -0.99
C PHE A 202 4.90 14.38 -1.96
N TYR A 203 5.41 13.82 -3.06
CA TYR A 203 6.19 14.59 -4.03
C TYR A 203 6.05 14.06 -5.46
N GLN A 204 6.48 14.89 -6.44
CA GLN A 204 6.51 14.52 -7.86
C GLN A 204 7.94 14.74 -8.39
N GLY A 205 8.60 13.66 -8.82
CA GLY A 205 9.97 13.70 -9.34
C GLY A 205 10.10 14.23 -10.78
N ALA A 206 8.97 14.54 -11.44
CA ALA A 206 8.94 15.08 -12.79
C ALA A 206 7.74 16.01 -12.96
N THR A 207 7.85 16.97 -13.88
CA THR A 207 6.74 17.87 -14.24
C THR A 207 5.52 17.09 -14.74
N ARG A 208 4.34 17.44 -14.23
CA ARG A 208 3.06 16.81 -14.57
C ARG A 208 2.18 17.81 -15.31
N VAL A 209 1.71 17.41 -16.48
CA VAL A 209 0.85 18.26 -17.32
C VAL A 209 -0.46 17.55 -17.59
N TYR A 210 -1.56 18.14 -17.18
CA TYR A 210 -2.91 17.66 -17.50
C TYR A 210 -3.26 17.97 -18.95
N THR A 211 -3.90 17.04 -19.63
CA THR A 211 -4.48 17.21 -20.98
C THR A 211 -5.92 17.71 -20.91
N THR A 212 -6.56 17.61 -19.75
CA THR A 212 -7.91 18.08 -19.45
C THR A 212 -7.91 18.72 -18.07
N GLY A 213 -8.92 19.54 -17.76
CA GLY A 213 -9.06 20.20 -16.47
C GLY A 213 -9.38 19.20 -15.34
N ASN A 214 -8.38 18.52 -14.82
CA ASN A 214 -8.49 17.57 -13.72
C ASN A 214 -7.81 18.06 -12.45
N THR A 215 -8.11 17.41 -11.33
CA THR A 215 -7.57 17.74 -10.01
C THR A 215 -6.45 16.77 -9.63
N HIS A 216 -5.39 17.32 -9.06
CA HIS A 216 -4.32 16.55 -8.42
C HIS A 216 -4.44 16.69 -6.90
N ASN A 217 -4.91 15.64 -6.26
CA ASN A 217 -5.08 15.61 -4.82
C ASN A 217 -3.88 14.89 -4.18
N VAL A 218 -3.36 15.45 -3.12
CA VAL A 218 -2.35 14.75 -2.29
C VAL A 218 -3.07 13.78 -1.35
N ILE A 219 -4.05 14.26 -0.62
CA ILE A 219 -4.92 13.45 0.25
C ILE A 219 -6.36 13.88 -0.03
N SER A 220 -7.21 12.94 -0.43
CA SER A 220 -8.64 13.13 -0.65
C SER A 220 -9.43 12.24 0.29
N ILE A 221 -10.22 12.85 1.15
CA ILE A 221 -11.13 12.17 2.08
C ILE A 221 -12.55 12.59 1.72
N GLN A 222 -13.38 11.62 1.33
CA GLN A 222 -14.72 11.89 0.82
C GLN A 222 -15.83 11.66 1.84
N SER A 223 -15.56 10.88 2.91
CA SER A 223 -16.51 10.65 4.00
C SER A 223 -15.85 10.07 5.24
N GLY A 224 -16.66 9.77 6.27
CA GLY A 224 -16.21 9.22 7.55
C GLY A 224 -15.75 10.29 8.52
N GLY A 225 -15.06 9.89 9.58
CA GLY A 225 -14.60 10.78 10.64
C GLY A 225 -13.49 10.18 11.49
N GLY A 226 -13.00 10.95 12.46
CA GLY A 226 -11.97 10.49 13.39
C GLY A 226 -10.55 10.41 12.80
N TYR A 227 -10.30 11.09 11.68
CA TYR A 227 -9.00 11.10 11.01
C TYR A 227 -7.97 11.93 11.77
N THR A 228 -6.73 11.43 11.83
CA THR A 228 -5.55 12.17 12.30
C THR A 228 -4.61 12.40 11.12
N ILE A 229 -4.42 13.66 10.68
CA ILE A 229 -3.56 14.03 9.57
C ILE A 229 -2.57 15.07 10.05
N THR A 230 -1.34 14.65 10.37
CA THR A 230 -0.35 15.53 10.98
C THR A 230 1.07 15.27 10.49
N GLY A 231 1.91 16.30 10.49
CA GLY A 231 3.34 16.17 10.20
C GLY A 231 3.69 15.75 8.77
N ASN A 232 2.72 15.71 7.84
CA ASN A 232 3.00 15.35 6.45
C ASN A 232 3.67 16.50 5.71
N THR A 233 4.66 16.18 4.89
CA THR A 233 5.32 17.12 3.99
C THR A 233 4.74 16.98 2.60
N ILE A 234 4.22 18.07 2.03
CA ILE A 234 3.57 18.10 0.72
C ILE A 234 4.32 19.07 -0.17
N GLY A 235 4.60 18.64 -1.40
CA GLY A 235 5.34 19.43 -2.36
C GLY A 235 6.74 18.87 -2.60
N TYR A 236 7.58 19.68 -3.21
CA TYR A 236 8.95 19.32 -3.57
C TYR A 236 9.10 18.31 -4.73
N ALA A 237 10.32 18.18 -5.22
CA ALA A 237 10.67 17.29 -6.32
C ALA A 237 11.27 15.94 -5.86
N ASN A 238 11.50 15.77 -4.56
CA ASN A 238 12.10 14.56 -4.01
C ASN A 238 11.76 14.35 -2.52
N SER A 239 12.10 13.18 -2.01
CA SER A 239 11.88 12.79 -0.61
C SER A 239 12.71 13.58 0.41
N GLY A 240 13.77 14.27 -0.02
CA GLY A 240 14.59 15.13 0.84
C GLY A 240 13.97 16.49 1.13
N GLY A 241 12.80 16.80 0.54
CA GLY A 241 12.13 18.09 0.73
C GLY A 241 12.86 19.23 0.02
N THR A 242 13.40 18.98 -1.16
CA THR A 242 14.09 19.98 -2.01
C THR A 242 13.52 20.02 -3.43
N GLY A 243 13.74 21.12 -4.13
CA GLY A 243 13.17 21.39 -5.45
C GLY A 243 11.70 21.80 -5.39
N SER A 244 11.15 22.19 -6.53
CA SER A 244 9.73 22.56 -6.66
C SER A 244 8.88 21.32 -6.93
N TYR A 245 7.65 21.35 -6.46
CA TYR A 245 6.63 20.37 -6.86
C TYR A 245 6.29 20.55 -8.32
N ASN A 246 6.37 19.50 -9.11
CA ASN A 246 6.25 19.57 -10.58
C ASN A 246 4.92 18.99 -11.07
#